data_e98a56912bcfbf1337f73bec3f4c3676
#
_entry.id   e98a56912bcfbf1337f73bec3f4c3676
#
_cell.length_a   1.000
_cell.length_b   1.000
_cell.length_c   1.000
_cell.angle_alpha   90.00
_cell.angle_beta   90.00
_cell.angle_gamma   90.00
#
_symmetry.space_group_name_H-M   'P 1'
#
loop_
_entity.id
_entity.type
_entity.pdbx_description
1 polymer ?
#
loop_
_entity_poly.entity_id
_entity_poly.type
_entity_poly.pdbx_seq_one_letter_code
_entity_poly.pdbx_strand_id
1 'polypeptide(L)'
;SGENGEWTTIVLNGDNYKYGGNYLLQVPAEGTYEVAITLIGANELRSESKSQLASTFEYVKTSMFDCAHSMMTCVIKYYYHKGPRTCWQTYYPKEQGYWDGDAVVWGQGGGLSAFVALREASVDTEQEEYYRSLEDDMFKGIQHFWVTDHGRTAYSVYPDSGNDRFYDDNVWIGLDMAKWYAISKDVRYLNQAKAVWDYLSQ
;
A
#
# COMPACT_ATOMS: atom_id res chain seq x y z
N SER A 1 -10.20 -33.01 -14.03
CA SER A 1 -10.48 -34.47 -14.05
C SER A 1 -9.77 -35.08 -12.86
N GLY A 2 -10.47 -35.93 -12.11
CA GLY A 2 -9.83 -36.76 -11.09
C GLY A 2 -8.89 -37.79 -11.73
N GLU A 3 -8.17 -38.58 -10.93
CA GLU A 3 -7.21 -39.59 -11.38
C GLU A 3 -7.79 -40.56 -12.44
N ASN A 4 -9.11 -40.66 -12.57
CA ASN A 4 -9.83 -41.53 -13.50
C ASN A 4 -10.50 -40.77 -14.66
N GLY A 5 -10.19 -39.49 -14.90
CA GLY A 5 -10.79 -38.71 -15.98
C GLY A 5 -12.23 -38.24 -15.72
N GLU A 6 -12.74 -38.37 -14.53
CA GLU A 6 -14.07 -37.91 -14.17
C GLU A 6 -14.12 -36.41 -13.90
N TRP A 7 -15.20 -35.76 -14.39
CA TRP A 7 -15.44 -34.35 -14.15
C TRP A 7 -16.26 -34.11 -12.89
N THR A 8 -15.77 -33.21 -12.02
CA THR A 8 -16.58 -32.67 -10.92
C THR A 8 -17.13 -31.32 -11.36
N THR A 9 -18.44 -31.16 -11.33
CA THR A 9 -19.11 -29.92 -11.72
C THR A 9 -19.44 -29.09 -10.48
N ILE A 10 -19.03 -27.81 -10.49
CA ILE A 10 -19.38 -26.82 -9.51
C ILE A 10 -20.19 -25.73 -10.20
N VAL A 11 -21.39 -25.46 -9.69
CA VAL A 11 -22.25 -24.39 -10.21
C VAL A 11 -21.98 -23.11 -9.44
N LEU A 12 -21.52 -22.08 -10.14
CA LEU A 12 -21.36 -20.74 -9.60
C LEU A 12 -22.59 -19.90 -9.95
N ASN A 13 -23.25 -19.36 -8.96
CA ASN A 13 -24.44 -18.52 -9.08
C ASN A 13 -24.36 -17.31 -8.13
N GLY A 14 -25.41 -16.49 -8.07
CA GLY A 14 -25.46 -15.28 -7.24
C GLY A 14 -25.26 -15.53 -5.73
N ASP A 15 -25.44 -16.76 -5.25
CA ASP A 15 -25.33 -17.10 -3.83
C ASP A 15 -23.88 -17.40 -3.43
N ASN A 16 -23.12 -18.01 -4.33
CA ASN A 16 -21.75 -18.46 -4.06
C ASN A 16 -20.67 -17.77 -4.89
N TYR A 17 -21.05 -16.91 -5.85
CA TYR A 17 -20.14 -16.17 -6.68
C TYR A 17 -20.68 -14.76 -7.00
N LYS A 18 -19.90 -13.73 -6.77
CA LYS A 18 -20.22 -12.36 -7.16
C LYS A 18 -19.52 -12.01 -8.46
N TYR A 19 -20.26 -11.39 -9.39
CA TYR A 19 -19.69 -10.92 -10.67
C TYR A 19 -18.42 -10.08 -10.44
N GLY A 20 -17.36 -10.43 -11.17
CA GLY A 20 -16.05 -9.78 -11.03
C GLY A 20 -15.21 -10.24 -9.84
N GLY A 21 -15.70 -11.19 -9.03
CA GLY A 21 -14.95 -11.79 -7.92
C GLY A 21 -14.07 -12.95 -8.36
N ASN A 22 -13.22 -13.40 -7.45
CA ASN A 22 -12.41 -14.61 -7.60
C ASN A 22 -13.13 -15.78 -6.90
N TYR A 23 -13.09 -16.95 -7.50
CA TYR A 23 -13.56 -18.19 -6.90
C TYR A 23 -12.36 -19.10 -6.63
N LEU A 24 -12.21 -19.50 -5.35
CA LEU A 24 -11.17 -20.45 -4.95
C LEU A 24 -11.70 -21.87 -5.06
N LEU A 25 -11.21 -22.62 -6.04
CA LEU A 25 -11.53 -24.02 -6.21
C LEU A 25 -10.64 -24.88 -5.31
N GLN A 26 -11.26 -25.63 -4.40
CA GLN A 26 -10.54 -26.64 -3.60
C GLN A 26 -10.54 -27.98 -4.34
N VAL A 27 -9.38 -28.59 -4.41
CA VAL A 27 -9.18 -29.92 -5.04
C VAL A 27 -8.62 -30.90 -3.99
N PRO A 28 -8.90 -32.20 -4.15
CA PRO A 28 -8.61 -33.19 -3.09
C PRO A 28 -7.11 -33.54 -2.94
N ALA A 29 -6.29 -33.23 -3.94
CA ALA A 29 -4.86 -33.52 -3.92
C ALA A 29 -4.06 -32.48 -4.72
N GLU A 30 -2.76 -32.38 -4.46
CA GLU A 30 -1.86 -31.62 -5.31
C GLU A 30 -1.76 -32.23 -6.69
N GLY A 31 -1.69 -31.39 -7.73
CA GLY A 31 -1.56 -31.85 -9.09
C GLY A 31 -1.90 -30.79 -10.13
N THR A 32 -1.94 -31.22 -11.37
CA THR A 32 -2.40 -30.40 -12.49
C THR A 32 -3.79 -30.89 -12.92
N TYR A 33 -4.72 -29.98 -12.99
CA TYR A 33 -6.12 -30.22 -13.30
C TYR A 33 -6.51 -29.50 -14.59
N GLU A 34 -7.39 -30.13 -15.39
CA GLU A 34 -8.06 -29.40 -16.42
C GLU A 34 -9.30 -28.71 -15.82
N VAL A 35 -9.37 -27.40 -15.97
CA VAL A 35 -10.50 -26.59 -15.51
C VAL A 35 -11.26 -26.11 -16.73
N ALA A 36 -12.54 -26.51 -16.86
CA ALA A 36 -13.40 -26.08 -17.93
C ALA A 36 -14.51 -25.16 -17.41
N ILE A 37 -14.78 -24.11 -18.15
CA ILE A 37 -15.84 -23.16 -17.83
C ILE A 37 -16.91 -23.19 -18.90
N THR A 38 -18.17 -23.38 -18.48
CA THR A 38 -19.34 -23.30 -19.32
C THR A 38 -20.29 -22.23 -18.77
N LEU A 39 -20.68 -21.27 -19.57
CA LEU A 39 -21.72 -20.31 -19.21
C LEU A 39 -23.09 -20.91 -19.45
N ILE A 40 -23.99 -20.74 -18.49
CA ILE A 40 -25.38 -21.19 -18.57
C ILE A 40 -26.28 -19.94 -18.55
N GLY A 41 -26.97 -19.69 -19.64
CA GLY A 41 -27.94 -18.60 -19.75
C GLY A 41 -29.28 -18.91 -19.07
N ALA A 42 -30.13 -17.89 -18.95
CA ALA A 42 -31.44 -17.99 -18.30
C ALA A 42 -32.37 -19.07 -18.84
N ASN A 43 -32.19 -19.49 -20.08
CA ASN A 43 -33.00 -20.53 -20.74
C ASN A 43 -32.26 -21.90 -20.84
N GLU A 44 -31.32 -22.14 -19.93
CA GLU A 44 -30.46 -23.32 -19.91
C GLU A 44 -29.56 -23.48 -21.16
N LEU A 45 -29.49 -22.46 -22.02
CA LEU A 45 -28.56 -22.43 -23.14
C LEU A 45 -27.13 -22.40 -22.58
N ARG A 46 -26.30 -23.32 -23.06
CA ARG A 46 -24.91 -23.46 -22.63
C ARG A 46 -23.97 -22.94 -23.71
N SER A 47 -22.94 -22.21 -23.30
CA SER A 47 -21.81 -21.87 -24.18
C SER A 47 -20.98 -23.13 -24.48
N GLU A 48 -20.13 -23.09 -25.51
CA GLU A 48 -19.02 -24.02 -25.57
C GLU A 48 -18.17 -23.93 -24.31
N SER A 49 -17.74 -25.07 -23.79
CA SER A 49 -16.79 -25.13 -22.69
C SER A 49 -15.42 -24.72 -23.19
N LYS A 50 -14.77 -23.79 -22.43
CA LYS A 50 -13.36 -23.49 -22.61
C LYS A 50 -12.60 -24.07 -21.45
N SER A 51 -11.56 -24.84 -21.72
CA SER A 51 -10.73 -25.44 -20.68
C SER A 51 -9.29 -24.91 -20.71
N GLN A 52 -8.65 -24.98 -19.56
CA GLN A 52 -7.25 -24.65 -19.37
C GLN A 52 -6.67 -25.57 -18.29
N LEU A 53 -5.41 -25.97 -18.48
CA LEU A 53 -4.68 -26.65 -17.42
C LEU A 53 -4.30 -25.65 -16.32
N ALA A 54 -4.57 -26.05 -15.09
CA ALA A 54 -4.22 -25.28 -13.89
C ALA A 54 -3.51 -26.20 -12.90
N SER A 55 -2.42 -25.72 -12.31
CA SER A 55 -1.74 -26.42 -11.23
C SER A 55 -2.29 -25.98 -9.88
N THR A 56 -2.27 -26.90 -8.93
CA THR A 56 -2.61 -26.59 -7.54
C THR A 56 -1.58 -25.66 -6.92
N PHE A 57 -2.01 -24.88 -5.96
CA PHE A 57 -1.14 -24.09 -5.09
C PHE A 57 -1.60 -24.23 -3.64
N GLU A 58 -0.68 -24.12 -2.72
CA GLU A 58 -1.02 -24.06 -1.32
C GLU A 58 -1.69 -22.70 -1.01
N TYR A 59 -2.92 -22.75 -0.49
CA TYR A 59 -3.60 -21.55 -0.02
C TYR A 59 -3.20 -21.28 1.43
N VAL A 60 -2.29 -20.35 1.62
CA VAL A 60 -1.95 -19.83 2.94
C VAL A 60 -2.86 -18.65 3.25
N LYS A 61 -3.66 -18.76 4.28
CA LYS A 61 -4.48 -17.66 4.77
C LYS A 61 -3.57 -16.60 5.39
N THR A 62 -3.30 -15.57 4.63
CA THR A 62 -2.48 -14.44 5.08
C THR A 62 -3.37 -13.40 5.78
N SER A 63 -2.92 -12.87 6.91
CA SER A 63 -3.65 -11.79 7.58
C SER A 63 -3.61 -10.51 6.73
N MET A 64 -4.56 -9.61 6.95
CA MET A 64 -4.56 -8.29 6.27
C MET A 64 -3.30 -7.49 6.64
N PHE A 65 -2.82 -7.63 7.88
CA PHE A 65 -1.56 -7.01 8.30
C PHE A 65 -0.36 -7.57 7.53
N ASP A 66 -0.25 -8.88 7.37
CA ASP A 66 0.86 -9.50 6.62
C ASP A 66 0.85 -9.08 5.15
N CYS A 67 -0.33 -8.98 4.54
CA CYS A 67 -0.47 -8.46 3.18
C CYS A 67 0.02 -7.02 3.10
N ALA A 68 -0.43 -6.15 4.00
CA ALA A 68 -0.04 -4.75 4.02
C ALA A 68 1.45 -4.57 4.33
N HIS A 69 2.00 -5.36 5.26
CA HIS A 69 3.44 -5.41 5.55
C HIS A 69 4.26 -5.81 4.31
N SER A 70 3.85 -6.88 3.63
CA SER A 70 4.52 -7.34 2.40
C SER A 70 4.48 -6.28 1.29
N MET A 71 3.35 -5.59 1.12
CA MET A 71 3.24 -4.48 0.17
C MET A 71 4.14 -3.32 0.57
N MET A 72 4.14 -2.90 1.83
CA MET A 72 4.96 -1.79 2.31
C MET A 72 6.46 -2.08 2.16
N THR A 73 6.91 -3.29 2.47
CA THR A 73 8.32 -3.67 2.29
C THR A 73 8.74 -3.61 0.83
N CYS A 74 7.87 -4.01 -0.11
CA CYS A 74 8.11 -3.85 -1.54
C CYS A 74 8.15 -2.37 -1.93
N VAL A 75 7.22 -1.56 -1.46
CA VAL A 75 7.17 -0.12 -1.78
C VAL A 75 8.42 0.59 -1.23
N ILE A 76 8.82 0.31 0.01
CA ILE A 76 10.05 0.86 0.59
C ILE A 76 11.28 0.44 -0.22
N LYS A 77 11.35 -0.85 -0.59
CA LYS A 77 12.50 -1.39 -1.36
C LYS A 77 12.68 -0.68 -2.70
N TYR A 78 11.60 -0.38 -3.40
CA TYR A 78 11.65 0.08 -4.78
C TYR A 78 11.45 1.59 -4.94
N TYR A 79 10.73 2.23 -4.02
CA TYR A 79 10.37 3.65 -4.14
C TYR A 79 10.96 4.54 -3.06
N TYR A 80 11.45 3.99 -1.92
CA TYR A 80 12.05 4.79 -0.86
C TYR A 80 13.56 4.91 -1.10
N HIS A 81 13.99 6.03 -1.64
CA HIS A 81 15.36 6.25 -2.07
C HIS A 81 16.26 6.61 -0.90
N LYS A 82 17.45 5.99 -0.87
CA LYS A 82 18.53 6.27 0.09
C LYS A 82 19.63 7.11 -0.58
N GLY A 83 19.25 8.19 -1.23
CA GLY A 83 20.15 9.13 -1.89
C GLY A 83 20.47 10.34 -1.00
N PRO A 84 20.82 11.48 -1.59
CA PRO A 84 21.01 12.74 -0.86
C PRO A 84 19.78 13.15 -0.05
N ARG A 85 18.58 12.82 -0.55
CA ARG A 85 17.33 12.88 0.19
C ARG A 85 16.77 11.48 0.30
N THR A 86 16.53 11.04 1.53
CA THR A 86 15.84 9.77 1.80
C THR A 86 14.35 10.05 1.82
N CYS A 87 13.67 9.89 0.68
CA CYS A 87 12.25 10.14 0.51
C CYS A 87 11.65 9.28 -0.61
N TRP A 88 10.32 9.30 -0.76
CA TRP A 88 9.63 8.55 -1.80
C TRP A 88 9.93 9.10 -3.19
N GLN A 89 10.14 8.18 -4.14
CA GLN A 89 10.37 8.48 -5.55
C GLN A 89 9.08 8.39 -6.35
N THR A 90 9.01 9.14 -7.46
CA THR A 90 7.83 9.16 -8.33
C THR A 90 7.67 7.86 -9.12
N TYR A 91 8.77 7.26 -9.58
CA TYR A 91 8.76 6.10 -10.48
C TYR A 91 9.81 5.05 -10.12
N TYR A 92 9.44 3.79 -10.44
CA TYR A 92 10.38 2.67 -10.45
C TYR A 92 10.05 1.73 -11.64
N PRO A 93 11.05 1.22 -12.40
CA PRO A 93 12.45 1.69 -12.37
C PRO A 93 12.57 3.13 -12.85
N LYS A 94 13.69 3.80 -12.55
CA LYS A 94 14.02 5.11 -13.13
C LYS A 94 14.20 4.95 -14.63
N GLU A 95 13.18 5.24 -15.41
CA GLU A 95 13.25 5.10 -16.86
C GLU A 95 13.49 6.44 -17.55
N GLN A 96 14.16 6.33 -18.69
CA GLN A 96 14.56 7.47 -19.50
C GLN A 96 13.36 8.33 -19.94
N GLY A 97 13.43 9.62 -19.67
CA GLY A 97 12.51 10.60 -20.21
C GLY A 97 11.31 10.95 -19.35
N TYR A 98 11.13 10.31 -18.18
CA TYR A 98 10.14 10.71 -17.19
C TYR A 98 10.80 11.46 -16.03
N TRP A 99 10.01 12.22 -15.29
CA TRP A 99 10.45 12.87 -14.06
C TRP A 99 10.92 11.79 -13.06
N ASP A 100 12.23 11.68 -12.91
CA ASP A 100 12.90 10.68 -12.08
C ASP A 100 13.27 11.21 -10.68
N GLY A 101 12.59 12.26 -10.24
CA GLY A 101 12.84 12.93 -8.98
C GLY A 101 12.04 12.38 -7.80
N ASP A 102 12.21 13.06 -6.68
CA ASP A 102 11.43 12.83 -5.49
C ASP A 102 9.93 13.02 -5.79
N ALA A 103 9.07 12.19 -5.21
CA ALA A 103 7.63 12.41 -5.31
C ALA A 103 7.27 13.75 -4.65
N VAL A 104 6.27 14.44 -5.19
CA VAL A 104 5.74 15.65 -4.57
C VAL A 104 5.17 15.36 -3.19
N VAL A 105 4.98 16.40 -2.37
CA VAL A 105 4.55 16.25 -0.97
C VAL A 105 3.30 15.40 -0.79
N TRP A 106 2.35 15.45 -1.74
CA TRP A 106 1.18 14.57 -1.72
C TRP A 106 1.55 13.08 -1.72
N GLY A 107 2.48 12.68 -2.58
CA GLY A 107 3.01 11.31 -2.63
C GLY A 107 3.82 10.95 -1.37
N GLN A 108 4.57 11.92 -0.83
CA GLN A 108 5.28 11.74 0.44
C GLN A 108 4.30 11.52 1.59
N GLY A 109 3.23 12.31 1.67
CA GLY A 109 2.16 12.19 2.67
C GLY A 109 1.44 10.84 2.58
N GLY A 110 1.09 10.38 1.37
CA GLY A 110 0.48 9.07 1.18
C GLY A 110 1.35 7.91 1.67
N GLY A 111 2.65 7.96 1.35
CA GLY A 111 3.62 6.97 1.84
C GLY A 111 3.80 7.03 3.37
N LEU A 112 3.83 8.24 3.95
CA LEU A 112 3.91 8.44 5.39
C LEU A 112 2.66 7.92 6.10
N SER A 113 1.46 8.23 5.61
CA SER A 113 0.20 7.75 6.18
C SER A 113 0.14 6.22 6.24
N ALA A 114 0.54 5.56 5.15
CA ALA A 114 0.60 4.10 5.10
C ALA A 114 1.64 3.55 6.08
N PHE A 115 2.82 4.19 6.19
CA PHE A 115 3.86 3.81 7.13
C PHE A 115 3.39 3.96 8.59
N VAL A 116 2.80 5.09 8.96
CA VAL A 116 2.31 5.35 10.33
C VAL A 116 1.18 4.38 10.71
N ALA A 117 0.29 4.06 9.78
CA ALA A 117 -0.75 3.06 10.00
C ALA A 117 -0.17 1.65 10.26
N LEU A 118 0.85 1.25 9.50
CA LEU A 118 1.52 -0.03 9.72
C LEU A 118 2.38 -0.03 10.97
N ARG A 119 3.02 1.09 11.30
CA ARG A 119 3.74 1.25 12.57
C ARG A 119 2.79 1.06 13.77
N GLU A 120 1.58 1.62 13.70
CA GLU A 120 0.55 1.38 14.73
C GLU A 120 0.13 -0.09 14.80
N ALA A 121 -0.18 -0.68 13.64
CA ALA A 121 -0.62 -2.08 13.56
C ALA A 121 0.47 -3.08 13.94
N SER A 122 1.75 -2.69 13.90
CA SER A 122 2.89 -3.54 14.25
C SER A 122 3.17 -3.62 15.75
N VAL A 123 2.54 -2.76 16.58
CA VAL A 123 2.76 -2.78 18.03
C VAL A 123 2.46 -4.17 18.60
N ASP A 124 3.35 -4.67 19.43
CA ASP A 124 3.30 -6.01 20.03
C ASP A 124 3.31 -7.18 19.00
N THR A 125 3.80 -6.93 17.78
CA THR A 125 4.04 -7.97 16.76
C THR A 125 5.53 -8.18 16.51
N GLU A 126 5.88 -9.26 15.78
CA GLU A 126 7.26 -9.53 15.35
C GLU A 126 7.83 -8.46 14.41
N GLN A 127 6.97 -7.68 13.74
CA GLN A 127 7.35 -6.63 12.81
C GLN A 127 7.57 -5.27 13.48
N GLU A 128 7.31 -5.12 14.78
CA GLU A 128 7.43 -3.84 15.47
C GLU A 128 8.82 -3.20 15.32
N GLU A 129 9.87 -3.99 15.57
CA GLU A 129 11.24 -3.48 15.49
C GLU A 129 11.63 -3.04 14.06
N TYR A 130 11.09 -3.72 13.05
CA TYR A 130 11.30 -3.32 11.65
C TYR A 130 10.77 -1.90 11.40
N TYR A 131 9.53 -1.60 11.80
CA TYR A 131 8.95 -0.26 11.61
C TYR A 131 9.63 0.79 12.49
N ARG A 132 9.98 0.44 13.73
CA ARG A 132 10.72 1.35 14.62
C ARG A 132 12.07 1.76 14.03
N SER A 133 12.78 0.83 13.43
CA SER A 133 14.09 1.11 12.82
C SER A 133 14.04 2.09 11.64
N LEU A 134 12.88 2.26 11.03
CA LEU A 134 12.67 3.16 9.89
C LEU A 134 12.15 4.55 10.28
N GLU A 135 11.71 4.74 11.53
CA GLU A 135 11.06 5.99 11.97
C GLU A 135 11.91 7.23 11.73
N ASP A 136 13.19 7.18 12.06
CA ASP A 136 14.11 8.31 11.87
C ASP A 136 14.30 8.68 10.39
N ASP A 137 14.42 7.69 9.53
CA ASP A 137 14.60 7.92 8.10
C ASP A 137 13.32 8.49 7.48
N MET A 138 12.15 7.95 7.82
CA MET A 138 10.85 8.46 7.34
C MET A 138 10.61 9.90 7.81
N PHE A 139 10.92 10.20 9.07
CA PHE A 139 10.80 11.55 9.58
C PHE A 139 11.74 12.52 8.87
N LYS A 140 13.01 12.18 8.70
CA LYS A 140 13.98 13.00 7.96
C LYS A 140 13.56 13.22 6.51
N GLY A 141 13.03 12.19 5.88
CA GLY A 141 12.56 12.27 4.50
C GLY A 141 11.49 13.33 4.30
N ILE A 142 10.45 13.33 5.13
CA ILE A 142 9.38 14.33 5.02
C ILE A 142 9.83 15.72 5.42
N GLN A 143 10.87 15.86 6.27
CA GLN A 143 11.40 17.17 6.69
C GLN A 143 12.05 17.96 5.54
N HIS A 144 12.47 17.33 4.43
CA HIS A 144 12.94 18.06 3.24
C HIS A 144 11.85 18.94 2.62
N PHE A 145 10.60 18.66 2.89
CA PHE A 145 9.44 19.41 2.41
C PHE A 145 8.98 20.51 3.40
N TRP A 146 9.53 20.53 4.63
CA TRP A 146 9.21 21.53 5.66
C TRP A 146 10.04 22.78 5.46
N VAL A 147 9.50 23.76 4.73
CA VAL A 147 10.24 24.90 4.19
C VAL A 147 9.68 26.22 4.70
N THR A 148 10.58 27.15 5.06
CA THR A 148 10.21 28.52 5.41
C THR A 148 10.27 29.42 4.18
N ASP A 149 9.18 30.11 3.90
CA ASP A 149 9.08 31.12 2.87
C ASP A 149 8.18 32.27 3.33
N HIS A 150 8.61 33.51 3.05
CA HIS A 150 7.93 34.73 3.49
C HIS A 150 7.55 34.75 4.99
N GLY A 151 8.43 34.19 5.82
CA GLY A 151 8.27 34.16 7.29
C GLY A 151 7.27 33.10 7.79
N ARG A 152 6.73 32.25 6.93
CA ARG A 152 5.85 31.14 7.28
C ARG A 152 6.52 29.82 6.92
N THR A 153 6.39 28.82 7.81
CA THR A 153 6.94 27.49 7.59
C THR A 153 5.81 26.49 7.41
N ALA A 154 5.87 25.68 6.35
CA ALA A 154 4.88 24.65 6.06
C ALA A 154 5.48 23.58 5.14
N TYR A 155 4.77 22.46 4.97
CA TYR A 155 5.09 21.50 3.93
C TYR A 155 4.78 22.08 2.55
N SER A 156 5.79 22.07 1.69
CA SER A 156 5.75 22.56 0.32
C SER A 156 5.63 21.40 -0.65
N VAL A 157 5.05 21.63 -1.83
CA VAL A 157 4.90 20.64 -2.89
C VAL A 157 6.23 19.99 -3.29
N TYR A 158 7.29 20.81 -3.35
CA TYR A 158 8.62 20.33 -3.73
C TYR A 158 9.61 20.47 -2.56
N PRO A 159 10.59 19.58 -2.46
CA PRO A 159 11.60 19.66 -1.40
C PRO A 159 12.46 20.91 -1.59
N ASP A 160 12.85 21.51 -0.49
CA ASP A 160 13.73 22.69 -0.44
C ASP A 160 13.19 23.92 -1.24
N SER A 161 11.89 23.94 -1.56
CA SER A 161 11.24 25.00 -2.32
C SER A 161 9.96 25.48 -1.63
N GLY A 162 9.84 26.77 -1.34
CA GLY A 162 8.72 27.33 -0.58
C GLY A 162 7.50 27.79 -1.38
N ASN A 163 7.48 27.62 -2.71
CA ASN A 163 6.54 28.34 -3.56
C ASN A 163 5.10 27.84 -3.53
N ASP A 164 4.89 26.53 -3.44
CA ASP A 164 3.56 25.93 -3.50
C ASP A 164 3.26 25.16 -2.21
N ARG A 165 2.22 25.58 -1.48
CA ARG A 165 1.81 25.02 -0.21
C ARG A 165 0.31 24.92 -0.15
N PHE A 166 -0.19 23.73 0.06
CA PHE A 166 -1.61 23.46 0.13
C PHE A 166 -2.02 23.05 1.55
N TYR A 167 -3.19 23.49 1.99
CA TYR A 167 -3.70 23.19 3.33
C TYR A 167 -3.98 21.72 3.52
N ASP A 168 -4.53 21.05 2.52
CA ASP A 168 -4.86 19.62 2.53
C ASP A 168 -3.61 18.76 2.70
N ASP A 169 -2.53 19.02 1.95
CA ASP A 169 -1.24 18.33 2.13
C ASP A 169 -0.74 18.45 3.57
N ASN A 170 -0.79 19.67 4.12
CA ASN A 170 -0.32 19.95 5.47
C ASN A 170 -1.21 19.31 6.53
N VAL A 171 -2.55 19.32 6.35
CA VAL A 171 -3.50 18.68 7.28
C VAL A 171 -3.20 17.18 7.41
N TRP A 172 -3.04 16.47 6.28
CA TRP A 172 -2.78 15.04 6.30
C TRP A 172 -1.49 14.70 7.04
N ILE A 173 -0.39 15.39 6.72
CA ILE A 173 0.90 15.17 7.38
C ILE A 173 0.82 15.54 8.87
N GLY A 174 0.12 16.62 9.23
CA GLY A 174 -0.10 17.02 10.64
C GLY A 174 -0.85 15.96 11.43
N LEU A 175 -1.88 15.35 10.85
CA LEU A 175 -2.63 14.24 11.46
C LEU A 175 -1.75 13.00 11.65
N ASP A 176 -0.92 12.65 10.66
CA ASP A 176 0.02 11.54 10.77
C ASP A 176 1.06 11.77 11.86
N MET A 177 1.59 12.99 11.99
CA MET A 177 2.52 13.36 13.06
C MET A 177 1.86 13.23 14.45
N ALA A 178 0.62 13.66 14.60
CA ALA A 178 -0.13 13.51 15.85
C ALA A 178 -0.36 12.02 16.20
N LYS A 179 -0.72 11.22 15.22
CA LYS A 179 -0.91 9.77 15.35
C LYS A 179 0.41 9.09 15.70
N TRP A 180 1.49 9.44 15.01
CA TRP A 180 2.81 8.88 15.25
C TRP A 180 3.31 9.18 16.68
N TYR A 181 3.09 10.42 17.17
CA TYR A 181 3.33 10.73 18.58
C TYR A 181 2.50 9.86 19.53
N ALA A 182 1.23 9.62 19.22
CA ALA A 182 0.38 8.77 20.07
C ALA A 182 0.93 7.34 20.22
N ILE A 183 1.63 6.85 19.20
CA ILE A 183 2.24 5.51 19.17
C ILE A 183 3.61 5.51 19.88
N SER A 184 4.52 6.37 19.41
CA SER A 184 5.94 6.34 19.81
C SER A 184 6.27 7.13 21.08
N LYS A 185 5.44 8.12 21.44
CA LYS A 185 5.69 9.16 22.47
C LYS A 185 6.90 10.05 22.17
N ASP A 186 7.43 10.01 20.96
CA ASP A 186 8.54 10.88 20.55
C ASP A 186 8.05 12.31 20.35
N VAL A 187 8.58 13.22 21.16
CA VAL A 187 8.18 14.63 21.19
C VAL A 187 8.45 15.37 19.86
N ARG A 188 9.32 14.85 19.00
CA ARG A 188 9.59 15.43 17.67
C ARG A 188 8.32 15.45 16.83
N TYR A 189 7.55 14.38 16.84
CA TYR A 189 6.29 14.29 16.10
C TYR A 189 5.22 15.21 16.67
N LEU A 190 5.12 15.32 18.00
CA LEU A 190 4.19 16.28 18.61
C LEU A 190 4.52 17.72 18.24
N ASN A 191 5.81 18.09 18.29
CA ASN A 191 6.25 19.43 17.93
C ASN A 191 5.95 19.74 16.46
N GLN A 192 6.16 18.76 15.57
CA GLN A 192 5.84 18.90 14.16
C GLN A 192 4.33 19.04 13.92
N ALA A 193 3.50 18.24 14.59
CA ALA A 193 2.04 18.36 14.50
C ALA A 193 1.56 19.75 14.96
N LYS A 194 2.12 20.28 16.06
CA LYS A 194 1.83 21.64 16.54
C LYS A 194 2.25 22.71 15.54
N ALA A 195 3.44 22.59 14.96
CA ALA A 195 3.94 23.55 13.98
C ALA A 195 3.07 23.57 12.70
N VAL A 196 2.56 22.40 12.27
CA VAL A 196 1.58 22.32 11.19
C VAL A 196 0.26 22.99 11.59
N TRP A 197 -0.23 22.74 12.81
CA TRP A 197 -1.45 23.39 13.31
C TRP A 197 -1.30 24.93 13.34
N ASP A 198 -0.14 25.42 13.80
CA ASP A 198 0.15 26.87 13.83
C ASP A 198 0.11 27.48 12.41
N TYR A 199 0.58 26.74 11.40
CA TYR A 199 0.46 27.17 10.00
C TYR A 199 -1.00 27.22 9.53
N LEU A 200 -1.81 26.21 9.87
CA LEU A 200 -3.19 26.08 9.40
C LEU A 200 -4.16 27.06 10.07
N SER A 201 -3.83 27.54 11.27
CA SER A 201 -4.69 28.39 12.11
C SER A 201 -4.46 29.90 11.93
N GLN A 202 -3.60 30.31 11.01
CA GLN A 202 -3.25 31.73 10.76
C GLN A 202 -4.18 32.44 9.78
#